data_2169b93d83e23136e0d3ff484950a866
#
_entry.id   2169b93d83e23136e0d3ff484950a866
#
_cell.length_a   1.000
_cell.length_b   1.000
_cell.length_c   1.000
_cell.angle_alpha   90.00
_cell.angle_beta   90.00
_cell.angle_gamma   90.00
#
_symmetry.space_group_name_H-M   'P 1'
#
loop_
_entity.id
_entity.type
_entity.pdbx_description
1 polymer ?
#
loop_
_entity_poly.entity_id
_entity_poly.type
_entity_poly.pdbx_seq_one_letter_code
_entity_poly.pdbx_strand_id
1 'polypeptide(L)'
;MTLEPGLQATFRYTVAEADTAAALGSGEVPVLATPRALALAEQATVAAVAGGIEAGSTTVGTRVELEHLAPSMVGAELEIAAVLERVAGRRLEFAVRARDGGRLVARGMVTRVVVDTAAFLRDAGASAAG
;
A
#
# COMPACT_ATOMS: atom_id res chain seq x y z
N MET A 1 -11.50 -16.14 11.20
CA MET A 1 -10.72 -15.03 11.71
C MET A 1 -11.40 -13.73 11.42
N THR A 2 -11.24 -12.78 12.29
CA THR A 2 -11.99 -11.53 12.22
C THR A 2 -11.05 -10.37 11.94
N LEU A 3 -11.44 -9.50 11.02
CA LEU A 3 -10.74 -8.25 10.78
C LEU A 3 -11.38 -7.16 11.62
N GLU A 4 -10.59 -6.48 12.43
CA GLU A 4 -11.07 -5.45 13.34
C GLU A 4 -10.25 -4.18 13.21
N PRO A 5 -10.86 -3.00 13.37
CA PRO A 5 -10.11 -1.75 13.46
C PRO A 5 -9.01 -1.84 14.51
N GLY A 6 -7.89 -1.23 14.22
CA GLY A 6 -6.70 -1.25 15.09
C GLY A 6 -5.61 -2.20 14.66
N LEU A 7 -5.89 -3.13 13.75
CA LEU A 7 -4.83 -3.95 13.14
C LEU A 7 -3.86 -3.04 12.42
N GLN A 8 -2.56 -3.28 12.61
CA GLN A 8 -1.54 -2.39 12.06
C GLN A 8 -0.27 -3.15 11.71
N ALA A 9 0.53 -2.54 10.86
CA ALA A 9 1.85 -3.03 10.53
C ALA A 9 2.77 -1.85 10.26
N THR A 10 4.04 -2.05 10.53
CA THR A 10 5.11 -1.09 10.25
C THR A 10 6.29 -1.87 9.71
N PHE A 11 6.94 -1.35 8.66
CA PHE A 11 8.18 -1.93 8.17
C PHE A 11 9.14 -0.84 7.71
N ARG A 12 10.41 -1.19 7.58
CA ARG A 12 11.46 -0.28 7.11
C ARG A 12 11.83 -0.62 5.68
N TYR A 13 12.13 0.39 4.91
CA TYR A 13 12.52 0.24 3.52
C TYR A 13 13.61 1.26 3.15
N THR A 14 14.68 0.79 2.54
CA THR A 14 15.75 1.67 2.07
C THR A 14 15.48 2.02 0.61
N VAL A 15 15.41 3.31 0.29
CA VAL A 15 15.16 3.78 -1.07
C VAL A 15 16.33 3.38 -1.96
N ALA A 16 16.03 2.68 -3.05
CA ALA A 16 16.98 2.25 -4.06
C ALA A 16 16.85 3.08 -5.34
N GLU A 17 17.82 3.02 -6.24
CA GLU A 17 17.75 3.75 -7.51
C GLU A 17 16.53 3.37 -8.36
N ALA A 18 16.15 2.09 -8.33
CA ALA A 18 14.96 1.62 -9.04
C ALA A 18 13.65 2.22 -8.54
N ASP A 19 13.65 2.82 -7.35
CA ASP A 19 12.47 3.43 -6.72
C ASP A 19 12.29 4.90 -7.11
N THR A 20 13.23 5.47 -7.86
CA THR A 20 13.22 6.91 -8.16
C THR A 20 12.21 7.27 -9.25
N ALA A 21 11.75 8.52 -9.20
CA ALA A 21 10.88 9.07 -10.23
C ALA A 21 11.52 8.95 -11.63
N ALA A 22 12.82 9.25 -11.73
CA ALA A 22 13.54 9.13 -12.98
C ALA A 22 13.54 7.67 -13.50
N ALA A 23 13.77 6.69 -12.62
CA ALA A 23 13.80 5.28 -13.01
C ALA A 23 12.42 4.75 -13.43
N LEU A 24 11.36 5.19 -12.74
CA LEU A 24 9.99 4.74 -13.02
C LEU A 24 9.28 5.53 -14.11
N GLY A 25 9.89 6.62 -14.58
CA GLY A 25 9.25 7.47 -15.59
C GLY A 25 8.10 8.30 -15.05
N SER A 26 8.03 8.49 -13.73
CA SER A 26 7.00 9.30 -13.09
C SER A 26 7.44 10.73 -12.80
N GLY A 27 8.62 11.11 -13.26
CA GLY A 27 9.22 12.42 -13.10
C GLY A 27 10.66 12.38 -13.55
N GLU A 28 11.42 13.45 -13.31
CA GLU A 28 12.78 13.57 -13.81
C GLU A 28 13.84 13.58 -12.74
N VAL A 29 13.45 13.59 -11.46
CA VAL A 29 14.40 13.71 -10.35
C VAL A 29 14.74 12.35 -9.72
N PRO A 30 15.96 12.20 -9.16
CA PRO A 30 16.40 10.93 -8.58
C PRO A 30 16.00 10.79 -7.10
N VAL A 31 14.73 10.95 -6.81
CA VAL A 31 14.15 10.79 -5.47
C VAL A 31 13.03 9.78 -5.52
N LEU A 32 12.60 9.28 -4.37
CA LEU A 32 11.50 8.32 -4.27
C LEU A 32 10.30 8.77 -5.11
N ALA A 33 9.88 7.92 -6.03
CA ALA A 33 8.74 8.18 -6.90
C ALA A 33 7.43 8.11 -6.12
N THR A 34 6.47 8.98 -6.45
CA THR A 34 5.14 8.94 -5.83
C THR A 34 4.44 7.59 -6.02
N PRO A 35 4.42 6.98 -7.23
CA PRO A 35 3.82 5.63 -7.36
C PRO A 35 4.54 4.57 -6.54
N ARG A 36 5.83 4.72 -6.27
CA ARG A 36 6.54 3.78 -5.41
C ARG A 36 6.17 3.98 -3.95
N ALA A 37 6.04 5.23 -3.50
CA ALA A 37 5.55 5.55 -2.16
C ALA A 37 4.15 4.94 -1.94
N LEU A 38 3.30 5.03 -2.95
CA LEU A 38 1.96 4.44 -2.94
C LEU A 38 2.04 2.91 -2.82
N ALA A 39 2.89 2.26 -3.59
CA ALA A 39 3.06 0.81 -3.51
C ALA A 39 3.56 0.35 -2.14
N LEU A 40 4.48 1.10 -1.53
CA LEU A 40 4.97 0.81 -0.18
C LEU A 40 3.85 0.96 0.87
N ALA A 41 3.01 1.99 0.72
CA ALA A 41 1.85 2.18 1.59
C ALA A 41 0.86 1.00 1.46
N GLU A 42 0.60 0.55 0.23
CA GLU A 42 -0.25 -0.62 0.00
C GLU A 42 0.35 -1.88 0.64
N GLN A 43 1.66 -2.06 0.52
CA GLN A 43 2.35 -3.19 1.14
C GLN A 43 2.11 -3.22 2.65
N ALA A 44 2.14 -2.07 3.31
CA ALA A 44 1.85 -1.98 4.74
C ALA A 44 0.40 -2.39 5.06
N THR A 45 -0.56 -2.04 4.20
CA THR A 45 -1.96 -2.44 4.40
C THR A 45 -2.14 -3.96 4.27
N VAL A 46 -1.45 -4.58 3.31
CA VAL A 46 -1.46 -6.04 3.16
C VAL A 46 -0.90 -6.71 4.42
N ALA A 47 0.22 -6.20 4.92
CA ALA A 47 0.85 -6.74 6.13
C ALA A 47 -0.05 -6.58 7.36
N ALA A 48 -0.75 -5.46 7.47
CA ALA A 48 -1.60 -5.16 8.64
C ALA A 48 -2.70 -6.20 8.85
N VAL A 49 -3.24 -6.78 7.78
CA VAL A 49 -4.36 -7.72 7.85
C VAL A 49 -3.99 -9.16 7.48
N ALA A 50 -2.71 -9.44 7.24
CA ALA A 50 -2.26 -10.75 6.78
C ALA A 50 -2.74 -11.90 7.67
N GLY A 51 -2.76 -11.71 8.99
CA GLY A 51 -3.22 -12.73 9.93
C GLY A 51 -4.73 -12.91 10.00
N GLY A 52 -5.51 -12.02 9.38
CA GLY A 52 -6.97 -12.03 9.43
C GLY A 52 -7.65 -12.46 8.14
N ILE A 53 -6.88 -12.79 7.11
CA ILE A 53 -7.42 -13.19 5.81
C ILE A 53 -7.51 -14.71 5.75
N GLU A 54 -8.69 -15.22 5.38
CA GLU A 54 -8.91 -16.65 5.26
C GLU A 54 -8.16 -17.24 4.06
N ALA A 55 -7.82 -18.53 4.16
CA ALA A 55 -7.22 -19.26 3.05
C ALA A 55 -8.14 -19.20 1.82
N GLY A 56 -7.57 -18.95 0.65
CA GLY A 56 -8.34 -18.81 -0.59
C GLY A 56 -8.87 -17.39 -0.84
N SER A 57 -8.71 -16.49 0.14
CA SER A 57 -9.07 -15.07 -0.01
C SER A 57 -7.83 -14.19 -0.01
N THR A 58 -7.98 -13.00 -0.55
CA THR A 58 -6.95 -11.96 -0.52
C THR A 58 -7.61 -10.59 -0.50
N THR A 59 -6.82 -9.54 -0.49
CA THR A 59 -7.33 -8.18 -0.64
C THR A 59 -6.75 -7.55 -1.89
N VAL A 60 -7.55 -6.70 -2.53
CA VAL A 60 -7.12 -5.89 -3.66
C VAL A 60 -7.35 -4.42 -3.35
N GLY A 61 -6.44 -3.56 -3.80
CA GLY A 61 -6.58 -2.11 -3.65
C GLY A 61 -7.60 -1.58 -4.64
N THR A 62 -8.50 -0.72 -4.17
CA THR A 62 -9.56 -0.13 -5.01
C THR A 62 -9.50 1.39 -5.05
N ARG A 63 -8.89 2.02 -4.04
CA ARG A 63 -8.79 3.47 -3.98
C ARG A 63 -7.59 3.86 -3.12
N VAL A 64 -6.85 4.85 -3.57
CA VAL A 64 -5.74 5.43 -2.81
C VAL A 64 -5.82 6.95 -2.91
N GLU A 65 -5.72 7.59 -1.75
CA GLU A 65 -5.49 9.03 -1.65
C GLU A 65 -4.18 9.19 -0.90
N LEU A 66 -3.16 9.69 -1.56
CA LEU A 66 -1.84 9.84 -0.97
C LEU A 66 -1.28 11.22 -1.26
N GLU A 67 -0.83 11.89 -0.20
CA GLU A 67 -0.07 13.13 -0.31
C GLU A 67 1.40 12.79 -0.14
N HIS A 68 2.20 13.12 -1.13
CA HIS A 68 3.65 12.95 -1.10
C HIS A 68 4.25 14.31 -0.71
N LEU A 69 4.55 14.49 0.55
CA LEU A 69 4.80 15.78 1.18
C LEU A 69 6.25 16.24 1.09
N ALA A 70 7.20 15.31 0.99
CA ALA A 70 8.62 15.62 1.00
C ALA A 70 9.40 14.56 0.22
N PRO A 71 10.51 14.97 -0.43
CA PRO A 71 11.34 14.03 -1.19
C PRO A 71 12.20 13.15 -0.27
N SER A 72 12.52 11.96 -0.73
CA SER A 72 13.47 11.06 -0.07
C SER A 72 14.54 10.65 -1.08
N MET A 73 15.80 10.77 -0.69
CA MET A 73 16.95 10.43 -1.54
C MET A 73 17.20 8.93 -1.54
N VAL A 74 17.89 8.45 -2.57
CA VAL A 74 18.42 7.09 -2.57
C VAL A 74 19.26 6.88 -1.31
N GLY A 75 19.06 5.76 -0.64
CA GLY A 75 19.71 5.45 0.63
C GLY A 75 18.93 5.87 1.87
N ALA A 76 17.91 6.69 1.73
CA ALA A 76 17.05 7.06 2.86
C ALA A 76 16.32 5.82 3.39
N GLU A 77 16.28 5.69 4.70
CA GLU A 77 15.56 4.59 5.35
C GLU A 77 14.20 5.10 5.80
N LEU A 78 13.16 4.56 5.17
CA LEU A 78 11.78 4.95 5.44
C LEU A 78 11.15 4.01 6.44
N GLU A 79 10.30 4.55 7.31
CA GLU A 79 9.38 3.78 8.13
C GLU A 79 7.99 3.91 7.54
N ILE A 80 7.41 2.80 7.11
CA ILE A 80 6.10 2.75 6.46
C ILE A 80 5.12 2.11 7.44
N ALA A 81 3.98 2.73 7.65
CA ALA A 81 2.98 2.22 8.60
C ALA A 81 1.58 2.30 8.02
N ALA A 82 0.75 1.32 8.39
CA ALA A 82 -0.67 1.30 8.07
C ALA A 82 -1.47 0.85 9.29
N VAL A 83 -2.62 1.46 9.48
CA VAL A 83 -3.58 1.10 10.53
C VAL A 83 -4.93 0.90 9.88
N LEU A 84 -5.56 -0.25 10.12
CA LEU A 84 -6.93 -0.50 9.70
C LEU A 84 -7.87 0.34 10.58
N GLU A 85 -8.59 1.26 9.96
CA GLU A 85 -9.47 2.19 10.69
C GLU A 85 -10.94 1.80 10.61
N ARG A 86 -11.35 1.18 9.52
CA ARG A 86 -12.76 0.86 9.32
C ARG A 86 -12.92 -0.43 8.53
N VAL A 87 -13.90 -1.22 8.95
CA VAL A 87 -14.33 -2.43 8.25
C VAL A 87 -15.82 -2.25 7.92
N ALA A 88 -16.16 -2.31 6.65
CA ALA A 88 -17.55 -2.19 6.18
C ALA A 88 -17.81 -3.36 5.22
N GLY A 89 -18.25 -4.49 5.77
CA GLY A 89 -18.38 -5.72 5.02
C GLY A 89 -17.01 -6.19 4.53
N ARG A 90 -16.84 -6.28 3.23
CA ARG A 90 -15.57 -6.67 2.61
C ARG A 90 -14.61 -5.50 2.40
N ARG A 91 -15.07 -4.28 2.60
CA ARG A 91 -14.26 -3.08 2.37
C ARG A 91 -13.48 -2.72 3.62
N LEU A 92 -12.19 -2.51 3.44
CA LEU A 92 -11.25 -2.17 4.50
C LEU A 92 -10.64 -0.80 4.20
N GLU A 93 -10.68 0.11 5.15
CA GLU A 93 -10.11 1.45 5.01
C GLU A 93 -8.94 1.61 5.97
N PHE A 94 -7.79 2.02 5.44
CA PHE A 94 -6.55 2.15 6.19
C PHE A 94 -6.05 3.59 6.16
N ALA A 95 -5.51 4.04 7.30
CA ALA A 95 -4.63 5.21 7.31
C ALA A 95 -3.19 4.73 7.10
N VAL A 96 -2.46 5.42 6.23
CA VAL A 96 -1.08 5.09 5.89
C VAL A 96 -0.17 6.29 6.05
N ARG A 97 1.10 6.05 6.39
CA ARG A 97 2.11 7.09 6.46
C ARG A 97 3.49 6.53 6.21
N ALA A 98 4.38 7.41 5.76
CA ALA A 98 5.80 7.11 5.61
C ALA A 98 6.62 8.24 6.24
N ARG A 99 7.66 7.87 6.99
CA ARG A 99 8.57 8.80 7.63
C ARG A 99 10.01 8.52 7.21
N ASP A 100 10.77 9.59 7.05
CA ASP A 100 12.21 9.58 6.82
C ASP A 100 12.84 10.24 8.05
N GLY A 101 13.34 9.44 8.98
CA GLY A 101 13.71 9.92 10.29
C GLY A 101 12.49 10.48 11.02
N GLY A 102 12.58 11.69 11.54
CA GLY A 102 11.45 12.35 12.18
C GLY A 102 10.49 13.05 11.22
N ARG A 103 10.81 13.07 9.92
CA ARG A 103 10.05 13.82 8.93
C ARG A 103 8.97 12.98 8.27
N LEU A 104 7.74 13.48 8.27
CA LEU A 104 6.65 12.87 7.54
C LEU A 104 6.82 13.15 6.05
N VAL A 105 6.98 12.10 5.25
CA VAL A 105 7.21 12.23 3.80
C VAL A 105 5.98 11.90 2.97
N ALA A 106 5.08 11.08 3.50
CA ALA A 106 3.82 10.76 2.81
C ALA A 106 2.75 10.37 3.84
N ARG A 107 1.50 10.62 3.49
CA ARG A 107 0.35 10.18 4.29
C ARG A 107 -0.87 10.05 3.40
N GLY A 108 -1.82 9.25 3.81
CA GLY A 108 -3.07 9.12 3.09
C GLY A 108 -3.95 8.00 3.58
N MET A 109 -4.87 7.62 2.70
CA MET A 109 -5.85 6.56 2.95
C MET A 109 -5.78 5.55 1.81
N VAL A 110 -5.90 4.28 2.16
CA VAL A 110 -5.99 3.18 1.20
C VAL A 110 -7.24 2.39 1.49
N THR A 111 -8.04 2.14 0.46
CA THR A 111 -9.18 1.25 0.54
C THR A 111 -8.83 -0.06 -0.17
N ARG A 112 -9.08 -1.18 0.50
CA ARG A 112 -8.91 -2.51 -0.05
C ARG A 112 -10.21 -3.29 0.11
N VAL A 113 -10.39 -4.30 -0.74
CA VAL A 113 -11.58 -5.16 -0.68
C VAL A 113 -11.13 -6.61 -0.58
N VAL A 114 -11.75 -7.35 0.32
CA VAL A 114 -11.53 -8.79 0.46
C VAL A 114 -12.23 -9.51 -0.68
N VAL A 115 -11.52 -10.35 -1.39
CA VAL A 115 -12.05 -11.11 -2.52
C VAL A 115 -11.70 -12.59 -2.39
N ASP A 116 -12.52 -13.46 -2.96
CA ASP A 116 -12.15 -14.85 -3.22
C ASP A 116 -11.15 -14.83 -4.38
N THR A 117 -9.95 -15.32 -4.16
CA THR A 117 -8.85 -15.19 -5.13
C THR A 117 -9.20 -15.89 -6.46
N ALA A 118 -9.72 -17.11 -6.41
CA ALA A 118 -10.05 -17.87 -7.62
C ALA A 118 -11.18 -17.20 -8.42
N ALA A 119 -12.23 -16.74 -7.73
CA ALA A 119 -13.34 -16.04 -8.38
C ALA A 119 -12.89 -14.73 -9.01
N PHE A 120 -12.05 -13.98 -8.32
CA PHE A 120 -11.52 -12.71 -8.79
C PHE A 120 -10.68 -12.91 -10.07
N LEU A 121 -9.82 -13.90 -10.07
CA LEU A 121 -8.97 -14.21 -11.22
C LEU A 121 -9.79 -14.75 -12.40
N ARG A 122 -10.82 -15.53 -12.15
CA ARG A 122 -11.75 -15.99 -13.22
C ARG A 122 -12.43 -14.82 -13.89
N ASP A 123 -12.89 -13.86 -13.10
CA ASP A 123 -13.55 -12.66 -13.63
C ASP A 123 -12.60 -11.86 -14.52
N ALA A 124 -11.35 -11.67 -14.08
CA ALA A 124 -10.32 -11.00 -14.87
C ALA A 124 -10.01 -11.77 -16.17
N GLY A 125 -9.92 -13.11 -16.09
CA GLY A 125 -9.68 -13.98 -17.24
C GLY A 125 -10.85 -13.97 -18.22
N ALA A 126 -12.07 -14.00 -17.74
CA ALA A 126 -13.28 -13.88 -18.57
C ALA A 126 -13.32 -12.55 -19.30
N SER A 127 -12.97 -11.45 -18.64
CA SER A 127 -12.87 -10.13 -19.25
C SER A 127 -11.80 -10.10 -20.35
N ALA A 128 -10.65 -10.73 -20.10
CA ALA A 128 -9.56 -10.81 -21.07
C ALA A 128 -9.92 -11.68 -22.27
N ALA A 129 -10.71 -12.75 -22.07
CA ALA A 129 -11.14 -13.65 -23.12
C ALA A 129 -12.31 -13.12 -23.96
N GLY A 130 -13.06 -12.22 -23.36
CA GLY A 130 -14.22 -11.64 -24.00
C GLY A 130 -13.90 -10.44 -24.83
#